data_6a214f9afe7f14e2723be1b393ea15ab
#
_entry.id   6a214f9afe7f14e2723be1b393ea15ab
#
_cell.length_a   1.000
_cell.length_b   1.000
_cell.length_c   1.000
_cell.angle_alpha   90.00
_cell.angle_beta   90.00
_cell.angle_gamma   90.00
#
_symmetry.space_group_name_H-M   'P 1'
#
loop_
_entity.id
_entity.type
_entity.pdbx_description
1 polymer ?
#
loop_
_entity_poly.entity_id
_entity_poly.type
_entity_poly.pdbx_seq_one_letter_code
_entity_poly.pdbx_strand_id
1 'polypeptide(L)' 'MAKGKVKWYNEEKGYGFIESENGEDIFVHRSGLVSAFAGLQTGQEVEFETKQGDRGPVAVNVQPVD' A
#
# COMPACT_ATOMS: atom_id res chain seq x y z
N MET A 1 3.52 8.50 -9.79
CA MET A 1 3.15 7.57 -8.72
C MET A 1 1.91 6.79 -9.14
N ALA A 2 1.85 5.55 -8.74
CA ALA A 2 0.69 4.73 -9.04
C ALA A 2 -0.42 5.00 -8.03
N LYS A 3 -1.64 4.67 -8.39
CA LYS A 3 -2.79 4.78 -7.50
C LYS A 3 -3.46 3.43 -7.36
N GLY A 4 -4.09 3.23 -6.23
CA GLY A 4 -4.84 2.01 -5.99
C GLY A 4 -5.71 2.14 -4.77
N LYS A 5 -6.33 1.01 -4.39
CA LYS A 5 -7.17 0.95 -3.21
C LYS A 5 -6.66 -0.13 -2.30
N VAL A 6 -6.72 0.13 -1.00
CA VAL A 6 -6.33 -0.86 -0.01
C VAL A 6 -7.30 -2.03 -0.07
N LYS A 7 -6.77 -3.21 -0.31
CA LYS A 7 -7.57 -4.43 -0.34
C LYS A 7 -7.83 -4.91 1.09
N TRP A 8 -6.78 -4.97 1.88
CA TRP A 8 -6.85 -5.21 3.32
C TRP A 8 -5.50 -4.84 3.95
N TYR A 9 -5.52 -4.56 5.23
CA TYR A 9 -4.31 -4.21 5.96
C TYR A 9 -4.46 -4.64 7.41
N ASN A 10 -3.43 -5.29 7.94
CA ASN A 10 -3.42 -5.74 9.33
C ASN A 10 -2.45 -4.86 10.12
N GLU A 11 -2.99 -3.99 10.95
CA GLU A 11 -2.18 -3.06 11.73
C GLU A 11 -1.30 -3.76 12.77
N GLU A 12 -1.75 -4.86 13.32
CA GLU A 12 -0.96 -5.57 14.29
C GLU A 12 0.30 -6.16 13.68
N LYS A 13 0.17 -6.73 12.51
CA LYS A 13 1.29 -7.32 11.80
C LYS A 13 2.04 -6.32 10.95
N GLY A 14 1.39 -5.21 10.62
CA GLY A 14 2.03 -4.13 9.88
C GLY A 14 2.17 -4.36 8.39
N TYR A 15 1.27 -5.13 7.77
CA TYR A 15 1.31 -5.34 6.33
C TYR A 15 -0.09 -5.56 5.76
N GLY A 16 -0.17 -5.49 4.45
CA GLY A 16 -1.41 -5.71 3.74
C GLY A 16 -1.18 -5.70 2.24
N PHE A 17 -2.26 -5.51 1.50
CA PHE A 17 -2.20 -5.46 0.04
C PHE A 17 -3.00 -4.28 -0.48
N ILE A 18 -2.47 -3.69 -1.54
CA ILE A 18 -3.14 -2.63 -2.29
C ILE A 18 -3.45 -3.20 -3.66
N GLU A 19 -4.66 -3.02 -4.13
CA GLU A 19 -5.03 -3.37 -5.50
C GLU A 19 -4.76 -2.15 -6.38
N SER A 20 -3.85 -2.28 -7.32
CA SER A 20 -3.51 -1.18 -8.22
C SER A 20 -4.60 -1.00 -9.28
N GLU A 21 -4.54 0.10 -10.00
CA GLU A 21 -5.53 0.40 -11.02
C GLU A 21 -5.61 -0.66 -12.12
N ASN A 22 -4.51 -1.35 -12.37
CA ASN A 22 -4.50 -2.41 -13.38
C ASN A 22 -4.86 -3.79 -12.83
N GLY A 23 -5.31 -3.85 -11.58
CA GLY A 23 -5.78 -5.08 -10.98
C GLY A 23 -4.72 -5.93 -10.29
N GLU A 24 -3.49 -5.49 -10.24
CA GLU A 24 -2.45 -6.23 -9.54
C GLU A 24 -2.51 -6.00 -8.04
N ASP A 25 -2.24 -7.06 -7.28
CA ASP A 25 -2.11 -6.96 -5.83
C ASP A 25 -0.66 -6.59 -5.50
N ILE A 26 -0.49 -5.49 -4.80
CA ILE A 26 0.83 -4.97 -4.43
C ILE A 26 0.98 -5.07 -2.92
N PHE A 27 2.02 -5.76 -2.46
CA PHE A 27 2.29 -5.88 -1.04
C PHE A 27 2.68 -4.53 -0.45
N VAL A 28 2.16 -4.21 0.73
CA VAL A 28 2.53 -2.99 1.44
C VAL A 28 2.90 -3.35 2.87
N HIS A 29 3.99 -2.78 3.34
CA HIS A 29 4.44 -2.95 4.73
C HIS A 29 4.41 -1.59 5.42
N ARG A 30 4.25 -1.61 6.75
CA ARG A 30 4.20 -0.40 7.55
C ARG A 30 5.36 0.56 7.25
N SER A 31 6.54 0.01 7.02
CA SER A 31 7.72 0.82 6.72
C SER A 31 7.64 1.55 5.38
N GLY A 32 6.71 1.15 4.53
CA GLY A 32 6.50 1.81 3.24
C GLY A 32 5.50 2.95 3.28
N LEU A 33 4.91 3.24 4.44
CA LEU A 33 3.95 4.33 4.57
C LEU A 33 4.68 5.65 4.76
N VAL A 34 4.17 6.69 4.11
CA VAL A 34 4.72 8.03 4.27
C VAL A 34 4.18 8.60 5.58
N SER A 35 5.08 9.15 6.38
CA SER A 35 4.79 9.72 7.68
C SER A 35 4.03 8.74 8.56
N ALA A 36 3.61 9.19 9.72
CA ALA A 36 3.01 8.32 10.72
C ALA A 36 1.50 8.36 10.66
N PHE A 37 0.90 8.27 9.48
CA PHE A 37 -0.54 8.20 9.50
C PHE A 37 -0.98 6.81 9.99
N ALA A 38 -2.16 6.77 10.56
CA ALA A 38 -2.57 5.72 11.47
C ALA A 38 -2.96 4.41 10.79
N GLY A 39 -2.32 4.05 9.70
CA GLY A 39 -2.61 2.80 9.04
C GLY A 39 -3.63 2.95 7.93
N LEU A 40 -3.86 1.88 7.23
CA LEU A 40 -4.69 1.86 6.04
C LEU A 40 -6.02 1.20 6.35
N GLN A 41 -7.07 1.68 5.70
CA GLN A 41 -8.40 1.11 5.83
C GLN A 41 -8.80 0.47 4.51
N THR A 42 -9.54 -0.63 4.59
CA THR A 42 -10.03 -1.33 3.41
C THR A 42 -10.83 -0.37 2.53
N GLY A 43 -10.49 -0.35 1.25
CA GLY A 43 -11.16 0.51 0.28
C GLY A 43 -10.62 1.93 0.20
N GLN A 44 -9.65 2.28 1.05
CA GLN A 44 -9.05 3.61 1.02
C GLN A 44 -8.22 3.79 -0.25
N GLU A 45 -8.37 4.94 -0.90
CA GLU A 45 -7.55 5.25 -2.07
C GLU A 45 -6.20 5.79 -1.63
N VAL A 46 -5.15 5.29 -2.26
CA VAL A 46 -3.79 5.67 -1.92
C VAL A 46 -2.96 5.87 -3.19
N GLU A 47 -1.93 6.68 -3.07
CA GLU A 47 -0.89 6.80 -4.08
C GLU A 47 0.37 6.15 -3.53
N PHE A 48 1.15 5.54 -4.40
CA PHE A 48 2.33 4.83 -3.98
C PHE A 48 3.30 4.67 -5.13
N GLU A 49 4.54 4.31 -4.80
CA GLU A 49 5.52 3.89 -5.78
C GLU A 49 5.74 2.40 -5.60
N THR A 50 6.17 1.72 -6.64
CA THR A 50 6.48 0.31 -6.56
C THR A 50 7.97 0.09 -6.59
N LYS A 51 8.40 -0.92 -5.86
CA LYS A 51 9.79 -1.32 -5.81
C LYS A 51 9.84 -2.84 -5.94
N GLN A 52 10.82 -3.35 -6.66
CA GLN A 52 10.96 -4.79 -6.79
C GLN A 52 11.50 -5.38 -5.49
N GLY A 53 10.69 -6.23 -4.86
CA GLY A 53 11.09 -6.95 -3.66
C GLY A 53 11.38 -8.40 -3.97
N ASP A 54 11.73 -9.17 -2.95
CA ASP A 54 12.07 -10.59 -3.10
C ASP A 54 10.91 -11.42 -3.61
N ARG A 55 9.70 -11.00 -3.30
CA ARG A 55 8.48 -11.77 -3.64
C ARG A 55 7.62 -11.07 -4.68
N GLY A 56 8.16 -10.06 -5.34
CA GLY A 56 7.42 -9.30 -6.33
C GLY A 56 7.36 -7.82 -5.97
N PRO A 57 6.47 -7.06 -6.60
CA PRO A 57 6.40 -5.62 -6.36
C PRO A 57 5.91 -5.31 -4.95
N VAL A 58 6.51 -4.28 -4.37
CA VAL A 58 6.17 -3.80 -3.02
C VAL A 58 5.85 -2.32 -3.13
N ALA A 59 4.80 -1.89 -2.46
CA ALA A 59 4.44 -0.47 -2.41
C ALA A 59 5.31 0.27 -1.40
N VAL A 60 5.84 1.40 -1.81
CA VAL A 60 6.62 2.28 -0.94
C VAL A 60 6.11 3.70 -1.12
N ASN A 61 6.43 4.56 -0.16
CA ASN A 61 5.98 5.96 -0.16
C ASN A 61 4.45 6.05 -0.30
N VAL A 62 3.76 5.15 0.38
CA VAL A 62 2.31 5.09 0.34
C VAL A 62 1.70 6.25 1.11
N GLN A 63 0.80 6.98 0.48
CA GLN A 63 0.12 8.11 1.11
C GLN A 63 -1.33 8.14 0.66
N PRO A 64 -2.22 8.69 1.50
CA PRO A 64 -3.62 8.76 1.12
C PRO A 64 -3.83 9.76 -0.03
N VAL A 65 -4.82 9.48 -0.83
CA VAL A 65 -5.27 10.41 -1.88
C VAL A 65 -6.42 11.23 -1.31
N ASP A 66 -6.30 12.52 -1.41
CA ASP A 66 -7.38 13.41 -0.96
C ASP A 66 -8.41 13.64 -2.04
#